data_857c96e8127f27df0588f4aa5f1dc69d
#
_entry.id   857c96e8127f27df0588f4aa5f1dc69d
#
_cell.length_a   1.000
_cell.length_b   1.000
_cell.length_c   1.000
_cell.angle_alpha   90.00
_cell.angle_beta   90.00
_cell.angle_gamma   90.00
#
_symmetry.space_group_name_H-M   'P 1'
#
loop_
_entity.id
_entity.type
_entity.pdbx_description
1 polymer ?
#
loop_
_entity_poly.entity_id
_entity_poly.type
_entity_poly.pdbx_seq_one_letter_code
_entity_poly.pdbx_strand_id
1 'polypeptide(L)'
;MNRFIWRVSWLCLGLLLGQTSLASARPSPELQETLKETAQELVAAKQANPAPLCLAQLPAAIDRVVNQGAVGRSQWSILVQTLNSGQTLYNLNEQQLLVPASNIKLLTSAAAIAELGSQFRIRTSIYDVGNNSLLVIGRGDPSLSNTHTQLLSQQLRSQGRSNINTLIADDSYFQGQLYNPNWALADIINGNAPPVNSLIVNQSYVELSLVPQQPGQPLQLVWSDEVAAAQWRIENHSRAVRGNGSSVDVDFHPNSQVMRISGNLGTASRPEEFGISVRDPALYFLQRLQTDLTSFNISVGQAQVQRLNTPVRISPQWREVAFVESAPLGNLLFEVNGNSNNFYAEMLTRAFAAQLAGTDADWPAVVQASLGKLGIDPTSYQLVDGSGLARNNRASSLALVQTLQSMARSRDFLAFRDSLSVAGVSGTLRNRLRNTQAQGNLWGKTGTLRGVASLSGYFYSPSYDPLVFSVIVNNSQLDSASLRQAIDQVVIQLGRLQRC
;
A
#
# COMPACT_ATOMS: atom_id res chain seq x y z
N MET A 1 0.72 -4.19 -24.36
CA MET A 1 0.70 -3.26 -23.23
C MET A 1 -0.44 -3.73 -22.32
N ASN A 2 -0.13 -4.45 -21.26
CA ASN A 2 -1.14 -5.14 -20.42
C ASN A 2 -1.50 -4.27 -19.21
N ARG A 3 -2.75 -3.82 -19.19
CA ARG A 3 -3.37 -3.14 -18.05
C ARG A 3 -3.72 -4.19 -16.98
N PHE A 4 -3.20 -4.06 -15.77
CA PHE A 4 -3.62 -4.85 -14.62
C PHE A 4 -4.82 -4.17 -13.96
N ILE A 5 -6.00 -4.75 -14.13
CA ILE A 5 -7.24 -4.34 -13.48
C ILE A 5 -7.41 -5.16 -12.21
N TRP A 6 -7.53 -4.51 -11.06
CA TRP A 6 -7.96 -5.14 -9.82
C TRP A 6 -9.49 -5.32 -9.87
N ARG A 7 -9.94 -6.57 -10.00
CA ARG A 7 -11.37 -6.92 -9.88
C ARG A 7 -11.65 -7.51 -8.52
N VAL A 8 -12.53 -6.86 -7.77
CA VAL A 8 -13.26 -7.47 -6.66
C VAL A 8 -14.54 -8.03 -7.24
N SER A 9 -14.67 -9.37 -7.30
CA SER A 9 -15.89 -10.05 -7.76
C SER A 9 -16.69 -10.53 -6.57
N TRP A 10 -17.90 -10.00 -6.42
CA TRP A 10 -18.98 -10.61 -5.66
C TRP A 10 -19.79 -11.49 -6.61
N LEU A 11 -19.86 -12.81 -6.33
CA LEU A 11 -20.75 -13.73 -7.01
C LEU A 11 -22.00 -13.92 -6.14
N CYS A 12 -23.15 -13.45 -6.62
CA CYS A 12 -24.45 -13.96 -6.21
C CYS A 12 -25.03 -14.85 -7.30
N LEU A 13 -25.44 -16.04 -6.91
CA LEU A 13 -26.07 -17.08 -7.69
C LEU A 13 -27.48 -16.65 -8.10
N GLY A 14 -27.82 -16.80 -9.37
CA GLY A 14 -29.20 -16.71 -9.88
C GLY A 14 -29.39 -17.64 -11.07
N LEU A 15 -30.02 -18.78 -10.84
CA LEU A 15 -30.52 -19.69 -11.88
C LEU A 15 -31.71 -19.08 -12.60
N LEU A 16 -31.72 -19.09 -13.95
CA LEU A 16 -32.95 -19.19 -14.76
C LEU A 16 -32.66 -19.84 -16.11
N LEU A 17 -33.51 -20.79 -16.42
CA LEU A 17 -33.52 -21.73 -17.53
C LEU A 17 -33.82 -21.05 -18.88
N GLY A 18 -33.10 -21.45 -19.91
CA GLY A 18 -33.43 -21.22 -21.30
C GLY A 18 -32.84 -22.32 -22.18
N GLN A 19 -33.68 -23.24 -22.65
CA GLN A 19 -33.34 -24.38 -23.49
C GLN A 19 -32.99 -23.92 -24.91
N THR A 20 -31.81 -24.27 -25.41
CA THR A 20 -31.59 -24.54 -26.83
C THR A 20 -30.71 -25.79 -26.95
N SER A 21 -31.25 -26.81 -27.63
CA SER A 21 -30.68 -28.10 -27.84
C SER A 21 -29.49 -28.05 -28.79
N LEU A 22 -28.27 -28.24 -28.25
CA LEU A 22 -27.14 -28.77 -29.01
C LEU A 22 -26.89 -30.19 -28.47
N ALA A 23 -27.04 -31.16 -29.36
CA ALA A 23 -26.75 -32.59 -29.06
C ALA A 23 -25.25 -32.71 -28.67
N SER A 24 -24.95 -32.73 -27.38
CA SER A 24 -23.63 -33.05 -26.86
C SER A 24 -23.43 -34.57 -26.92
N ALA A 25 -22.57 -35.02 -27.83
CA ALA A 25 -22.08 -36.40 -27.78
C ALA A 25 -21.45 -36.65 -26.38
N ARG A 26 -22.00 -37.60 -25.62
CA ARG A 26 -21.42 -38.04 -24.36
C ARG A 26 -20.08 -38.68 -24.66
N PRO A 27 -18.99 -38.34 -23.93
CA PRO A 27 -17.70 -39.00 -24.12
C PRO A 27 -17.87 -40.53 -23.86
N SER A 28 -17.12 -41.36 -24.57
CA SER A 28 -17.13 -42.81 -24.39
C SER A 28 -16.81 -43.16 -22.93
N PRO A 29 -17.31 -44.30 -22.43
CA PRO A 29 -17.01 -44.76 -21.07
C PRO A 29 -15.51 -44.83 -20.78
N GLU A 30 -14.68 -45.23 -21.73
CA GLU A 30 -13.22 -45.28 -21.61
C GLU A 30 -12.61 -43.86 -21.46
N LEU A 31 -13.12 -42.85 -22.18
CA LEU A 31 -12.67 -41.46 -22.04
C LEU A 31 -13.09 -40.84 -20.70
N GLN A 32 -14.27 -41.26 -20.17
CA GLN A 32 -14.72 -40.83 -18.84
C GLN A 32 -13.88 -41.45 -17.72
N GLU A 33 -13.45 -42.67 -17.87
CA GLU A 33 -12.59 -43.38 -16.91
C GLU A 33 -11.18 -42.81 -16.93
N THR A 34 -10.59 -42.57 -18.10
CA THR A 34 -9.28 -41.91 -18.26
C THR A 34 -9.30 -40.50 -17.70
N LEU A 35 -10.37 -39.70 -17.91
CA LEU A 35 -10.52 -38.36 -17.33
C LEU A 35 -10.69 -38.39 -15.80
N LYS A 36 -11.35 -39.43 -15.26
CA LYS A 36 -11.46 -39.65 -13.81
C LYS A 36 -10.12 -40.05 -13.20
N GLU A 37 -9.39 -40.96 -13.81
CA GLU A 37 -8.05 -41.36 -13.36
C GLU A 37 -7.08 -40.19 -13.44
N THR A 38 -7.05 -39.42 -14.54
CA THR A 38 -6.21 -38.23 -14.68
C THR A 38 -6.61 -37.16 -13.69
N ALA A 39 -7.90 -36.97 -13.40
CA ALA A 39 -8.37 -36.04 -12.39
C ALA A 39 -8.01 -36.50 -10.96
N GLN A 40 -8.08 -37.83 -10.69
CA GLN A 40 -7.66 -38.40 -9.41
C GLN A 40 -6.13 -38.31 -9.22
N GLU A 41 -5.33 -38.55 -10.27
CA GLU A 41 -3.89 -38.34 -10.23
C GLU A 41 -3.50 -36.89 -10.07
N LEU A 42 -4.20 -35.96 -10.72
CA LEU A 42 -4.02 -34.50 -10.52
C LEU A 42 -4.42 -34.03 -9.12
N VAL A 43 -5.46 -34.62 -8.53
CA VAL A 43 -5.89 -34.34 -7.14
C VAL A 43 -4.90 -34.99 -6.16
N ALA A 44 -4.42 -36.19 -6.40
CA ALA A 44 -3.40 -36.87 -5.59
C ALA A 44 -2.04 -36.17 -5.69
N ALA A 45 -1.64 -35.67 -6.87
CA ALA A 45 -0.44 -34.89 -7.05
C ALA A 45 -0.54 -33.49 -6.38
N LYS A 46 -1.75 -32.91 -6.27
CA LYS A 46 -2.01 -31.68 -5.49
C LYS A 46 -2.03 -31.90 -3.98
N GLN A 47 -2.25 -33.10 -3.51
CA GLN A 47 -2.31 -33.45 -2.08
C GLN A 47 -1.01 -34.06 -1.53
N ALA A 48 -0.02 -34.35 -2.36
CA ALA A 48 1.29 -34.77 -1.88
C ALA A 48 1.97 -33.58 -1.21
N ASN A 49 1.87 -33.49 0.10
CA ASN A 49 2.81 -32.66 0.89
C ASN A 49 4.22 -33.08 0.47
N PRO A 50 5.04 -32.19 -0.06
CA PRO A 50 6.38 -32.56 -0.51
C PRO A 50 7.15 -33.17 0.66
N ALA A 51 7.95 -34.20 0.39
CA ALA A 51 8.68 -34.95 1.43
C ALA A 51 9.45 -33.99 2.36
N PRO A 52 9.49 -34.25 3.69
CA PRO A 52 10.25 -33.44 4.62
C PRO A 52 11.72 -33.32 4.23
N LEU A 53 12.38 -32.25 4.68
CA LEU A 53 13.79 -31.96 4.43
C LEU A 53 14.55 -31.87 5.76
N CYS A 54 15.68 -32.58 5.85
CA CYS A 54 16.68 -32.30 6.88
C CYS A 54 17.44 -30.99 6.54
N LEU A 55 17.98 -30.30 7.53
CA LEU A 55 18.71 -29.06 7.34
C LEU A 55 19.81 -29.14 6.26
N ALA A 56 20.58 -30.26 6.24
CA ALA A 56 21.65 -30.45 5.27
C ALA A 56 21.16 -30.48 3.79
N GLN A 57 19.87 -30.74 3.56
CA GLN A 57 19.26 -30.80 2.23
C GLN A 57 18.68 -29.46 1.77
N LEU A 58 18.49 -28.52 2.70
CA LEU A 58 17.85 -27.21 2.41
C LEU A 58 18.60 -26.42 1.32
N PRO A 59 19.95 -26.26 1.38
CA PRO A 59 20.67 -25.51 0.37
C PRO A 59 20.41 -26.05 -1.04
N ALA A 60 20.60 -27.34 -1.26
CA ALA A 60 20.37 -27.95 -2.57
C ALA A 60 18.91 -27.87 -3.04
N ALA A 61 17.94 -27.80 -2.10
CA ALA A 61 16.54 -27.65 -2.45
C ALA A 61 16.21 -26.21 -2.91
N ILE A 62 16.78 -25.19 -2.25
CA ILE A 62 16.63 -23.79 -2.66
C ILE A 62 17.40 -23.53 -3.96
N ASP A 63 18.63 -24.02 -4.08
CA ASP A 63 19.48 -23.85 -5.28
C ASP A 63 18.79 -24.38 -6.54
N ARG A 64 18.07 -25.49 -6.44
CA ARG A 64 17.27 -26.01 -7.56
C ARG A 64 16.19 -25.05 -8.01
N VAL A 65 15.54 -24.33 -7.08
CA VAL A 65 14.51 -23.34 -7.40
C VAL A 65 15.13 -22.11 -8.06
N VAL A 66 16.17 -21.54 -7.47
CA VAL A 66 16.75 -20.27 -7.93
C VAL A 66 17.55 -20.40 -9.22
N ASN A 67 18.03 -21.60 -9.57
CA ASN A 67 18.79 -21.87 -10.79
C ASN A 67 17.95 -22.48 -11.92
N GLN A 68 16.64 -22.66 -11.73
CA GLN A 68 15.80 -23.36 -12.72
C GLN A 68 15.38 -22.44 -13.88
N GLY A 69 15.61 -22.84 -15.13
CA GLY A 69 15.07 -22.23 -16.33
C GLY A 69 15.31 -20.72 -16.44
N ALA A 70 14.25 -19.97 -16.75
CA ALA A 70 14.33 -18.52 -16.91
C ALA A 70 14.56 -17.77 -15.58
N VAL A 71 14.18 -18.37 -14.45
CA VAL A 71 14.37 -17.82 -13.10
C VAL A 71 15.87 -17.77 -12.76
N GLY A 72 16.68 -18.72 -13.23
CA GLY A 72 18.13 -18.77 -13.00
C GLY A 72 18.94 -17.64 -13.65
N ARG A 73 18.31 -16.87 -14.55
CA ARG A 73 18.96 -15.68 -15.14
C ARG A 73 18.70 -14.39 -14.36
N SER A 74 17.92 -14.46 -13.29
CA SER A 74 17.62 -13.33 -12.41
C SER A 74 18.68 -13.17 -11.33
N GLN A 75 18.77 -11.98 -10.75
CA GLN A 75 19.64 -11.73 -9.59
C GLN A 75 18.87 -12.02 -8.30
N TRP A 76 19.43 -12.85 -7.44
CA TRP A 76 18.85 -13.25 -6.17
C TRP A 76 19.69 -12.78 -4.99
N SER A 77 19.01 -12.29 -3.95
CA SER A 77 19.57 -12.10 -2.61
C SER A 77 18.64 -12.81 -1.62
N ILE A 78 19.17 -13.77 -0.88
CA ILE A 78 18.39 -14.61 0.05
C ILE A 78 19.15 -14.75 1.35
N LEU A 79 18.45 -14.60 2.48
CA LEU A 79 18.95 -14.96 3.79
C LEU A 79 17.83 -15.64 4.58
N VAL A 80 18.15 -16.80 5.17
CA VAL A 80 17.26 -17.55 6.05
C VAL A 80 18.01 -17.86 7.35
N GLN A 81 17.42 -17.47 8.48
CA GLN A 81 17.99 -17.72 9.80
C GLN A 81 16.91 -18.24 10.75
N THR A 82 17.34 -18.94 11.80
CA THR A 82 16.46 -19.20 12.94
C THR A 82 16.20 -17.90 13.69
N LEU A 83 14.95 -17.67 14.09
CA LEU A 83 14.55 -16.43 14.75
C LEU A 83 15.21 -16.26 16.11
N ASN A 84 15.31 -17.36 16.89
CA ASN A 84 15.77 -17.31 18.27
C ASN A 84 17.29 -17.26 18.41
N SER A 85 18.00 -18.11 17.65
CA SER A 85 19.47 -18.24 17.76
C SER A 85 20.25 -17.42 16.74
N GLY A 86 19.58 -16.96 15.66
CA GLY A 86 20.25 -16.26 14.54
C GLY A 86 21.12 -17.20 13.68
N GLN A 87 20.99 -18.53 13.85
CA GLN A 87 21.74 -19.49 13.04
C GLN A 87 21.34 -19.35 11.58
N THR A 88 22.33 -19.13 10.70
CA THR A 88 22.12 -19.10 9.26
C THR A 88 21.89 -20.52 8.72
N LEU A 89 20.75 -20.72 8.06
CA LEU A 89 20.36 -21.98 7.44
C LEU A 89 20.61 -21.97 5.92
N TYR A 90 20.50 -20.79 5.31
CA TYR A 90 20.78 -20.56 3.91
C TYR A 90 21.10 -19.09 3.64
N ASN A 91 22.08 -18.83 2.81
CA ASN A 91 22.37 -17.49 2.30
C ASN A 91 22.84 -17.55 0.84
N LEU A 92 22.45 -16.52 0.08
CA LEU A 92 22.86 -16.29 -1.30
C LEU A 92 22.92 -14.79 -1.53
N ASN A 93 24.10 -14.22 -1.73
CA ASN A 93 24.32 -12.80 -1.98
C ASN A 93 23.59 -11.89 -0.94
N GLU A 94 23.59 -12.26 0.32
CA GLU A 94 22.78 -11.62 1.38
C GLU A 94 23.14 -10.16 1.63
N GLN A 95 24.35 -9.73 1.26
CA GLN A 95 24.83 -8.35 1.38
C GLN A 95 24.60 -7.53 0.11
N GLN A 96 24.19 -8.18 -1.00
CA GLN A 96 23.99 -7.48 -2.27
C GLN A 96 22.80 -6.51 -2.18
N LEU A 97 23.07 -5.24 -2.56
CA LEU A 97 22.04 -4.21 -2.63
C LEU A 97 21.20 -4.40 -3.89
N LEU A 98 19.96 -4.81 -3.71
CA LEU A 98 18.95 -4.96 -4.75
C LEU A 98 17.79 -3.99 -4.54
N VAL A 99 16.96 -3.81 -5.57
CA VAL A 99 15.67 -3.09 -5.44
C VAL A 99 14.71 -3.96 -4.65
N PRO A 100 14.32 -3.57 -3.44
CA PRO A 100 13.49 -4.41 -2.58
C PRO A 100 11.98 -4.20 -2.80
N ALA A 101 11.61 -3.24 -3.66
CA ALA A 101 10.23 -2.76 -3.80
C ALA A 101 9.62 -2.44 -2.42
N SER A 102 8.37 -2.79 -2.18
CA SER A 102 7.66 -2.47 -0.92
C SER A 102 8.25 -3.13 0.34
N ASN A 103 9.33 -3.93 0.25
CA ASN A 103 10.02 -4.39 1.46
C ASN A 103 10.78 -3.26 2.19
N ILE A 104 10.98 -2.08 1.54
CA ILE A 104 11.40 -0.84 2.23
C ILE A 104 10.48 -0.52 3.40
N LYS A 105 9.19 -0.80 3.28
CA LYS A 105 8.21 -0.54 4.36
C LYS A 105 8.54 -1.25 5.68
N LEU A 106 9.29 -2.36 5.63
CA LEU A 106 9.80 -3.01 6.85
C LEU A 106 10.78 -2.10 7.59
N LEU A 107 11.68 -1.43 6.88
CA LEU A 107 12.65 -0.50 7.45
C LEU A 107 11.95 0.73 8.05
N THR A 108 11.09 1.39 7.26
CA THR A 108 10.42 2.62 7.66
C THR A 108 9.41 2.40 8.78
N SER A 109 8.64 1.29 8.75
CA SER A 109 7.70 0.97 9.82
C SER A 109 8.40 0.50 11.11
N ALA A 110 9.52 -0.22 11.01
CA ALA A 110 10.32 -0.60 12.17
C ALA A 110 10.93 0.61 12.86
N ALA A 111 11.49 1.56 12.10
CA ALA A 111 12.00 2.81 12.64
C ALA A 111 10.90 3.61 13.36
N ALA A 112 9.74 3.78 12.73
CA ALA A 112 8.63 4.54 13.29
C ALA A 112 8.09 3.90 14.59
N ILE A 113 7.82 2.60 14.60
CA ILE A 113 7.23 1.94 15.79
C ILE A 113 8.25 1.81 16.94
N ALA A 114 9.54 1.64 16.64
CA ALA A 114 10.58 1.55 17.66
C ALA A 114 10.75 2.87 18.44
N GLU A 115 10.62 4.01 17.76
CA GLU A 115 10.78 5.33 18.38
C GLU A 115 9.48 5.85 19.01
N LEU A 116 8.35 5.69 18.34
CA LEU A 116 7.07 6.26 18.78
C LEU A 116 6.24 5.31 19.66
N GLY A 117 6.46 4.00 19.52
CA GLY A 117 5.64 2.96 20.15
C GLY A 117 4.32 2.70 19.40
N SER A 118 3.75 1.51 19.59
CA SER A 118 2.54 1.06 18.92
C SER A 118 1.28 1.87 19.26
N GLN A 119 1.26 2.56 20.42
CA GLN A 119 0.12 3.34 20.90
C GLN A 119 0.14 4.80 20.46
N PHE A 120 1.19 5.26 19.79
CA PHE A 120 1.27 6.62 19.29
C PHE A 120 0.10 6.94 18.35
N ARG A 121 -0.44 8.16 18.44
CA ARG A 121 -1.53 8.67 17.59
C ARG A 121 -1.14 10.00 16.97
N ILE A 122 -1.53 10.20 15.73
CA ILE A 122 -1.35 11.46 15.02
C ILE A 122 -2.58 12.32 15.25
N ARG A 123 -2.36 13.55 15.71
CA ARG A 123 -3.44 14.48 16.06
C ARG A 123 -3.57 15.62 15.05
N THR A 124 -4.78 15.85 14.58
CA THR A 124 -5.15 17.03 13.79
C THR A 124 -5.97 17.95 14.68
N SER A 125 -5.55 19.21 14.79
CA SER A 125 -6.06 20.17 15.78
C SER A 125 -6.62 21.41 15.12
N ILE A 126 -7.66 22.00 15.72
CA ILE A 126 -8.17 23.32 15.40
C ILE A 126 -7.93 24.24 16.59
N TYR A 127 -7.23 25.35 16.37
CA TYR A 127 -6.93 26.36 17.36
C TYR A 127 -7.75 27.62 17.12
N ASP A 128 -8.27 28.22 18.19
CA ASP A 128 -8.78 29.58 18.20
C ASP A 128 -7.56 30.53 18.30
N VAL A 129 -7.35 31.32 17.26
CA VAL A 129 -6.21 32.24 17.15
C VAL A 129 -6.61 33.69 17.40
N GLY A 130 -7.85 33.92 17.89
CA GLY A 130 -8.43 35.23 18.17
C GLY A 130 -9.25 35.79 17.00
N ASN A 131 -9.99 36.89 17.25
CA ASN A 131 -10.83 37.58 16.26
C ASN A 131 -11.83 36.63 15.53
N ASN A 132 -12.34 35.62 16.22
CA ASN A 132 -13.20 34.58 15.66
C ASN A 132 -12.56 33.86 14.45
N SER A 133 -11.23 33.73 14.45
CA SER A 133 -10.44 33.03 13.43
C SER A 133 -9.96 31.68 13.97
N LEU A 134 -10.02 30.68 13.13
CA LEU A 134 -9.59 29.32 13.44
C LEU A 134 -8.43 28.90 12.55
N LEU A 135 -7.43 28.25 13.15
CA LEU A 135 -6.29 27.65 12.47
C LEU A 135 -6.34 26.13 12.62
N VAL A 136 -6.38 25.43 11.50
CA VAL A 136 -6.30 23.96 11.45
C VAL A 136 -4.87 23.54 11.15
N ILE A 137 -4.31 22.69 12.01
CA ILE A 137 -2.95 22.14 11.84
C ILE A 137 -3.05 20.63 11.66
N GLY A 138 -2.69 20.17 10.46
CA GLY A 138 -2.50 18.73 10.17
C GLY A 138 -1.09 18.28 10.49
N ARG A 139 -0.95 17.05 11.02
CA ARG A 139 0.35 16.44 11.33
C ARG A 139 0.61 15.15 10.56
N GLY A 140 -0.10 14.99 9.44
CA GLY A 140 0.15 13.86 8.53
C GLY A 140 -0.57 12.57 8.90
N ASP A 141 -1.77 12.64 9.48
CA ASP A 141 -2.61 11.45 9.69
C ASP A 141 -3.13 10.92 8.35
N PRO A 142 -2.66 9.74 7.88
CA PRO A 142 -3.11 9.17 6.60
C PRO A 142 -4.55 8.65 6.64
N SER A 143 -5.13 8.51 7.83
CA SER A 143 -6.47 7.94 8.03
C SER A 143 -7.58 8.98 8.08
N LEU A 144 -7.27 10.29 7.99
CA LEU A 144 -8.27 11.33 7.96
C LEU A 144 -9.30 11.11 6.84
N SER A 145 -10.57 11.21 7.21
CA SER A 145 -11.71 10.97 6.33
C SER A 145 -12.81 12.01 6.56
N ASN A 146 -13.85 11.99 5.74
CA ASN A 146 -15.02 12.85 5.93
C ASN A 146 -15.65 12.72 7.35
N THR A 147 -15.57 11.54 7.96
CA THR A 147 -16.05 11.37 9.34
C THR A 147 -15.27 12.25 10.32
N HIS A 148 -13.97 12.43 10.11
CA HIS A 148 -13.13 13.26 10.98
C HIS A 148 -13.42 14.75 10.80
N THR A 149 -13.68 15.23 9.57
CA THR A 149 -14.06 16.64 9.32
C THR A 149 -15.44 16.95 9.89
N GLN A 150 -16.37 15.99 9.85
CA GLN A 150 -17.68 16.09 10.52
C GLN A 150 -17.54 16.13 12.05
N LEU A 151 -16.68 15.29 12.65
CA LEU A 151 -16.41 15.32 14.10
C LEU A 151 -15.82 16.66 14.56
N LEU A 152 -14.90 17.23 13.79
CA LEU A 152 -14.34 18.56 14.05
C LEU A 152 -15.45 19.63 14.02
N SER A 153 -16.33 19.58 13.01
CA SER A 153 -17.46 20.50 12.85
C SER A 153 -18.46 20.34 14.00
N GLN A 154 -18.77 19.12 14.40
CA GLN A 154 -19.64 18.83 15.53
C GLN A 154 -19.10 19.37 16.86
N GLN A 155 -17.78 19.22 17.11
CA GLN A 155 -17.13 19.76 18.31
C GLN A 155 -17.21 21.29 18.36
N LEU A 156 -17.00 21.97 17.24
CA LEU A 156 -17.17 23.44 17.18
C LEU A 156 -18.62 23.85 17.40
N ARG A 157 -19.57 23.14 16.83
CA ARG A 157 -20.99 23.40 17.01
C ARG A 157 -21.45 23.20 18.46
N SER A 158 -20.99 22.14 19.12
CA SER A 158 -21.30 21.87 20.53
C SER A 158 -20.81 22.94 21.50
N GLN A 159 -19.79 23.71 21.12
CA GLN A 159 -19.29 24.87 21.85
C GLN A 159 -20.08 26.17 21.56
N GLY A 160 -21.19 26.08 20.83
CA GLY A 160 -22.06 27.22 20.50
C GLY A 160 -21.57 28.06 19.31
N ARG A 161 -20.54 27.62 18.57
CA ARG A 161 -20.10 28.37 17.38
C ARG A 161 -21.18 28.33 16.30
N SER A 162 -21.48 29.46 15.72
CA SER A 162 -22.41 29.63 14.60
C SER A 162 -21.76 30.35 13.41
N ASN A 163 -20.62 30.99 13.63
CA ASN A 163 -19.85 31.67 12.57
C ASN A 163 -18.37 31.61 12.87
N ILE A 164 -17.57 31.69 11.81
CA ILE A 164 -16.10 31.79 11.79
C ILE A 164 -15.77 32.91 10.82
N ASN A 165 -14.99 33.91 11.26
CA ASN A 165 -14.57 34.99 10.37
C ASN A 165 -13.55 34.51 9.34
N THR A 166 -12.51 33.80 9.80
CA THR A 166 -11.46 33.27 8.96
C THR A 166 -11.12 31.85 9.38
N LEU A 167 -11.17 30.92 8.43
CA LEU A 167 -10.71 29.53 8.58
C LEU A 167 -9.40 29.36 7.82
N ILE A 168 -8.33 29.05 8.54
CA ILE A 168 -6.99 28.89 7.98
C ILE A 168 -6.60 27.42 8.08
N ALA A 169 -6.21 26.82 6.98
CA ALA A 169 -5.62 25.47 6.93
C ALA A 169 -4.10 25.61 6.78
N ASP A 170 -3.34 25.08 7.73
CA ASP A 170 -1.88 25.09 7.70
C ASP A 170 -1.34 23.72 7.30
N ASP A 171 -0.60 23.66 6.21
CA ASP A 171 0.04 22.45 5.70
C ASP A 171 1.58 22.46 5.85
N SER A 172 2.10 23.39 6.63
CA SER A 172 3.55 23.59 6.79
C SER A 172 4.25 22.56 7.67
N TYR A 173 3.50 21.63 8.29
CA TYR A 173 4.09 20.59 9.14
C TYR A 173 4.98 19.62 8.35
N PHE A 174 4.67 19.37 7.06
CA PHE A 174 5.57 18.71 6.14
C PHE A 174 6.20 19.73 5.21
N GLN A 175 7.53 19.75 5.18
CA GLN A 175 8.27 20.58 4.23
C GLN A 175 8.61 19.76 2.97
N GLY A 176 8.81 20.46 1.85
CA GLY A 176 9.24 19.87 0.58
C GLY A 176 8.10 19.60 -0.42
N GLN A 177 8.39 18.78 -1.40
CA GLN A 177 7.48 18.53 -2.53
C GLN A 177 6.37 17.52 -2.18
N LEU A 178 5.19 17.71 -2.79
CA LEU A 178 4.07 16.77 -2.67
C LEU A 178 4.38 15.39 -3.25
N TYR A 179 5.17 15.35 -4.31
CA TYR A 179 5.57 14.13 -5.00
C TYR A 179 7.08 13.93 -4.88
N ASN A 180 7.50 12.71 -4.61
CA ASN A 180 8.92 12.37 -4.63
C ASN A 180 9.44 12.46 -6.07
N PRO A 181 10.55 13.20 -6.34
CA PRO A 181 11.06 13.37 -7.69
C PRO A 181 11.57 12.07 -8.35
N ASN A 182 11.76 11.02 -7.59
CA ASN A 182 12.16 9.70 -8.08
C ASN A 182 10.97 8.79 -8.46
N TRP A 183 9.74 9.27 -8.32
CA TRP A 183 8.57 8.51 -8.77
C TRP A 183 8.34 8.71 -10.28
N ALA A 184 7.94 7.63 -10.94
CA ALA A 184 7.58 7.72 -12.35
C ALA A 184 6.24 8.45 -12.51
N LEU A 185 6.12 9.28 -13.55
CA LEU A 185 4.86 9.98 -13.86
C LEU A 185 3.69 8.99 -14.00
N ALA A 186 3.93 7.83 -14.60
CA ALA A 186 2.91 6.78 -14.72
C ALA A 186 2.39 6.27 -13.37
N ASP A 187 3.22 6.24 -12.32
CA ASP A 187 2.79 5.84 -10.98
C ASP A 187 1.91 6.92 -10.34
N ILE A 188 2.19 8.20 -10.61
CA ILE A 188 1.39 9.34 -10.15
C ILE A 188 0.00 9.31 -10.82
N ILE A 189 -0.04 9.16 -12.14
CA ILE A 189 -1.28 9.12 -12.93
C ILE A 189 -2.14 7.91 -12.53
N ASN A 190 -1.52 6.76 -12.26
CA ASN A 190 -2.23 5.54 -11.88
C ASN A 190 -2.60 5.49 -10.38
N GLY A 191 -2.39 6.57 -9.62
CA GLY A 191 -2.73 6.64 -8.20
C GLY A 191 -1.84 5.82 -7.26
N ASN A 192 -0.73 5.24 -7.76
CA ASN A 192 0.23 4.50 -6.94
C ASN A 192 1.13 5.42 -6.10
N ALA A 193 1.24 6.69 -6.51
CA ALA A 193 2.08 7.72 -5.91
C ALA A 193 1.24 8.99 -5.65
N PRO A 194 0.32 8.96 -4.66
CA PRO A 194 -0.52 10.12 -4.34
C PRO A 194 0.29 11.24 -3.69
N PRO A 195 -0.21 12.50 -3.74
CA PRO A 195 0.48 13.64 -3.14
C PRO A 195 0.57 13.52 -1.62
N VAL A 196 1.74 13.77 -1.06
CA VAL A 196 2.02 13.70 0.37
C VAL A 196 1.98 15.10 0.96
N ASN A 197 1.04 15.34 1.88
CA ASN A 197 0.85 16.62 2.56
C ASN A 197 0.47 16.39 4.02
N SER A 198 0.83 17.29 4.92
CA SER A 198 0.51 17.14 6.35
C SER A 198 -0.98 17.30 6.68
N LEU A 199 -1.73 17.94 5.79
CA LEU A 199 -3.17 18.13 5.90
C LEU A 199 -3.89 17.51 4.69
N ILE A 200 -4.54 16.39 4.90
CA ILE A 200 -5.19 15.57 3.87
C ILE A 200 -6.58 15.13 4.34
N VAL A 201 -7.39 14.64 3.42
CA VAL A 201 -8.60 13.86 3.69
C VAL A 201 -8.79 12.78 2.62
N ASN A 202 -9.37 11.63 2.98
CA ASN A 202 -9.67 10.52 2.07
C ASN A 202 -8.44 10.05 1.27
N GLN A 203 -7.25 9.98 1.90
CA GLN A 203 -5.97 9.60 1.28
C GLN A 203 -5.60 10.45 0.05
N SER A 204 -6.12 11.69 -0.05
CA SER A 204 -5.94 12.56 -1.22
C SER A 204 -6.34 11.89 -2.55
N TYR A 205 -7.40 11.09 -2.52
CA TYR A 205 -7.82 10.24 -3.62
C TYR A 205 -9.35 10.26 -3.76
N VAL A 206 -9.83 10.28 -5.01
CA VAL A 206 -11.25 10.19 -5.36
C VAL A 206 -11.45 9.28 -6.56
N GLU A 207 -12.63 8.70 -6.68
CA GLU A 207 -13.00 7.87 -7.82
C GLU A 207 -13.71 8.72 -8.89
N LEU A 208 -13.33 8.48 -10.14
CA LEU A 208 -13.98 8.99 -11.33
C LEU A 208 -14.52 7.81 -12.13
N SER A 209 -15.84 7.70 -12.23
CA SER A 209 -16.50 6.72 -13.10
C SER A 209 -16.85 7.36 -14.44
N LEU A 210 -16.41 6.73 -15.53
CA LEU A 210 -16.76 7.10 -16.89
C LEU A 210 -17.91 6.22 -17.37
N VAL A 211 -19.09 6.83 -17.57
CA VAL A 211 -20.34 6.12 -17.90
C VAL A 211 -20.66 6.34 -19.38
N PRO A 212 -20.85 5.27 -20.18
CA PRO A 212 -21.19 5.41 -21.57
C PRO A 212 -22.63 5.97 -21.70
N GLN A 213 -22.78 6.97 -22.60
CA GLN A 213 -24.06 7.55 -22.99
C GLN A 213 -24.53 6.98 -24.35
N GLN A 214 -25.35 7.70 -25.08
CA GLN A 214 -25.76 7.32 -26.44
C GLN A 214 -24.53 7.31 -27.38
N PRO A 215 -24.53 6.44 -28.41
CA PRO A 215 -23.42 6.38 -29.36
C PRO A 215 -23.13 7.76 -30.00
N GLY A 216 -21.85 8.15 -29.96
CA GLY A 216 -21.37 9.43 -30.48
C GLY A 216 -21.30 10.54 -29.41
N GLN A 217 -21.97 10.41 -28.29
CA GLN A 217 -21.88 11.37 -27.18
C GLN A 217 -20.58 11.19 -26.37
N PRO A 218 -20.08 12.26 -25.72
CA PRO A 218 -19.03 12.14 -24.72
C PRO A 218 -19.46 11.21 -23.57
N LEU A 219 -18.51 10.59 -22.88
CA LEU A 219 -18.81 9.84 -21.67
C LEU A 219 -19.27 10.80 -20.55
N GLN A 220 -20.22 10.36 -19.75
CA GLN A 220 -20.61 11.07 -18.53
C GLN A 220 -19.56 10.82 -17.46
N LEU A 221 -19.15 11.89 -16.76
CA LEU A 221 -18.22 11.84 -15.65
C LEU A 221 -19.02 11.84 -14.33
N VAL A 222 -18.78 10.84 -13.50
CA VAL A 222 -19.40 10.73 -12.18
C VAL A 222 -18.27 10.65 -11.14
N TRP A 223 -18.17 11.68 -10.31
CA TRP A 223 -17.17 11.76 -9.27
C TRP A 223 -17.72 11.25 -7.93
N SER A 224 -16.90 10.55 -7.18
CA SER A 224 -17.24 10.19 -5.79
C SER A 224 -17.25 11.39 -4.84
N ASP A 225 -16.58 12.47 -5.21
CA ASP A 225 -16.56 13.74 -4.47
C ASP A 225 -16.40 14.95 -5.40
N GLU A 226 -17.46 15.75 -5.51
CA GLU A 226 -17.50 16.96 -6.35
C GLU A 226 -16.56 18.07 -5.87
N VAL A 227 -16.21 18.08 -4.58
CA VAL A 227 -15.24 19.06 -4.05
C VAL A 227 -13.85 18.83 -4.66
N ALA A 228 -13.46 17.58 -4.82
CA ALA A 228 -12.20 17.25 -5.50
C ALA A 228 -12.29 17.47 -7.01
N ALA A 229 -13.44 17.18 -7.62
CA ALA A 229 -13.69 17.42 -9.04
C ALA A 229 -13.47 18.88 -9.42
N ALA A 230 -13.89 19.82 -8.57
CA ALA A 230 -13.75 21.26 -8.77
C ALA A 230 -12.28 21.74 -8.88
N GLN A 231 -11.31 20.93 -8.48
CA GLN A 231 -9.88 21.25 -8.64
C GLN A 231 -9.37 21.04 -10.07
N TRP A 232 -10.16 20.39 -10.95
CA TRP A 232 -9.74 20.03 -12.30
C TRP A 232 -10.52 20.78 -13.38
N ARG A 233 -9.82 21.26 -14.39
CA ARG A 233 -10.39 21.66 -15.66
C ARG A 233 -10.43 20.44 -16.58
N ILE A 234 -11.61 19.96 -16.92
CA ILE A 234 -11.79 18.75 -17.70
C ILE A 234 -11.83 19.06 -19.19
N GLU A 235 -10.97 18.40 -19.98
CA GLU A 235 -11.03 18.34 -21.44
C GLU A 235 -11.51 16.94 -21.84
N ASN A 236 -12.82 16.78 -22.05
CA ASN A 236 -13.44 15.49 -22.36
C ASN A 236 -13.57 15.30 -23.89
N HIS A 237 -12.67 14.50 -24.45
CA HIS A 237 -12.65 14.07 -25.85
C HIS A 237 -13.10 12.61 -26.03
N SER A 238 -13.60 11.96 -24.97
CA SER A 238 -14.08 10.58 -25.02
C SER A 238 -15.39 10.45 -25.80
N ARG A 239 -15.69 9.22 -26.25
CA ARG A 239 -16.94 8.94 -26.96
C ARG A 239 -17.53 7.60 -26.57
N ALA A 240 -18.84 7.56 -26.42
CA ALA A 240 -19.58 6.31 -26.35
C ALA A 240 -19.71 5.73 -27.79
N VAL A 241 -19.42 4.43 -27.92
CA VAL A 241 -19.52 3.71 -29.20
C VAL A 241 -20.42 2.49 -29.10
N ARG A 242 -21.02 2.02 -30.19
CA ARG A 242 -21.85 0.81 -30.15
C ARG A 242 -21.02 -0.42 -29.79
N GLY A 243 -21.59 -1.34 -29.02
CA GLY A 243 -20.97 -2.63 -28.62
C GLY A 243 -20.24 -2.57 -27.31
N ASN A 244 -19.31 -3.51 -27.14
CA ASN A 244 -18.47 -3.67 -25.95
C ASN A 244 -17.03 -3.24 -26.24
N GLY A 245 -16.30 -2.95 -25.18
CA GLY A 245 -14.87 -2.65 -25.22
C GLY A 245 -14.54 -1.26 -24.71
N SER A 246 -13.30 -1.08 -24.33
CA SER A 246 -12.76 0.20 -23.85
C SER A 246 -11.38 0.46 -24.43
N SER A 247 -11.18 1.70 -24.87
CA SER A 247 -9.89 2.31 -25.16
C SER A 247 -9.73 3.63 -24.41
N VAL A 248 -10.51 3.83 -23.34
CA VAL A 248 -10.50 5.07 -22.56
C VAL A 248 -9.15 5.26 -21.89
N ASP A 249 -8.71 6.50 -21.90
CA ASP A 249 -7.52 6.97 -21.23
C ASP A 249 -7.80 8.26 -20.47
N VAL A 250 -7.28 8.35 -19.23
CA VAL A 250 -7.34 9.55 -18.39
C VAL A 250 -5.90 10.00 -18.14
N ASP A 251 -5.57 11.17 -18.62
CA ASP A 251 -4.22 11.72 -18.54
C ASP A 251 -4.21 13.10 -17.89
N PHE A 252 -3.24 13.33 -17.01
CA PHE A 252 -2.97 14.62 -16.39
C PHE A 252 -1.50 14.71 -15.96
N HIS A 253 -1.01 15.92 -15.82
CA HIS A 253 0.30 16.18 -15.23
C HIS A 253 0.12 16.75 -13.82
N PRO A 254 0.91 16.32 -12.80
CA PRO A 254 0.78 16.77 -11.41
C PRO A 254 0.77 18.30 -11.22
N ASN A 255 1.51 19.01 -12.08
CA ASN A 255 1.61 20.49 -12.06
C ASN A 255 0.57 21.18 -12.94
N SER A 256 -0.34 20.43 -13.59
CA SER A 256 -1.41 20.96 -14.45
C SER A 256 -2.74 20.98 -13.71
N GLN A 257 -3.59 21.93 -14.09
CA GLN A 257 -5.00 21.93 -13.69
C GLN A 257 -5.88 21.18 -14.70
N VAL A 258 -5.30 20.74 -15.82
CA VAL A 258 -6.04 20.12 -16.92
C VAL A 258 -5.95 18.61 -16.81
N MET A 259 -7.11 17.98 -16.82
CA MET A 259 -7.27 16.53 -16.99
C MET A 259 -7.90 16.27 -18.34
N ARG A 260 -7.27 15.42 -19.15
CA ARG A 260 -7.77 15.01 -20.46
C ARG A 260 -8.34 13.61 -20.39
N ILE A 261 -9.53 13.45 -20.94
CA ILE A 261 -10.20 12.16 -21.06
C ILE A 261 -10.39 11.88 -22.55
N SER A 262 -9.89 10.77 -23.04
CA SER A 262 -9.91 10.41 -24.45
C SER A 262 -10.29 8.96 -24.67
N GLY A 263 -10.48 8.57 -25.93
CA GLY A 263 -10.80 7.19 -26.32
C GLY A 263 -12.28 6.87 -26.30
N ASN A 264 -12.61 5.59 -26.40
CA ASN A 264 -13.97 5.11 -26.59
C ASN A 264 -14.37 4.09 -25.53
N LEU A 265 -15.66 4.12 -25.13
CA LEU A 265 -16.28 3.11 -24.26
C LEU A 265 -17.55 2.59 -24.93
N GLY A 266 -17.67 1.27 -25.01
CA GLY A 266 -18.85 0.62 -25.60
C GLY A 266 -20.11 0.86 -24.77
N THR A 267 -21.24 1.14 -25.44
CA THR A 267 -22.54 1.38 -24.75
C THR A 267 -23.08 0.17 -24.01
N ALA A 268 -22.58 -1.04 -24.31
CA ALA A 268 -22.89 -2.27 -23.57
C ALA A 268 -21.80 -2.62 -22.54
N SER A 269 -20.76 -1.80 -22.39
CA SER A 269 -19.74 -1.94 -21.35
C SER A 269 -20.25 -1.40 -20.02
N ARG A 270 -19.69 -1.93 -18.92
CA ARG A 270 -19.87 -1.34 -17.59
C ARG A 270 -19.12 0.00 -17.53
N PRO A 271 -19.52 0.92 -16.65
CA PRO A 271 -18.71 2.09 -16.32
C PRO A 271 -17.26 1.71 -16.05
N GLU A 272 -16.32 2.54 -16.47
CA GLU A 272 -14.90 2.33 -16.21
C GLU A 272 -14.45 3.30 -15.11
N GLU A 273 -13.82 2.75 -14.07
CA GLU A 273 -13.45 3.48 -12.84
C GLU A 273 -11.96 3.83 -12.86
N PHE A 274 -11.66 5.07 -12.51
CA PHE A 274 -10.31 5.61 -12.41
C PHE A 274 -10.11 6.22 -11.01
N GLY A 275 -8.99 5.90 -10.40
CA GLY A 275 -8.57 6.56 -9.19
C GLY A 275 -7.79 7.82 -9.51
N ILE A 276 -8.25 8.95 -8.99
CA ILE A 276 -7.67 10.26 -9.27
C ILE A 276 -7.12 10.85 -7.96
N SER A 277 -5.83 11.18 -7.96
CA SER A 277 -5.24 11.96 -6.88
C SER A 277 -5.78 13.38 -6.89
N VAL A 278 -6.12 13.93 -5.73
CA VAL A 278 -6.46 15.35 -5.62
C VAL A 278 -5.24 16.20 -5.92
N ARG A 279 -5.43 17.32 -6.59
CA ARG A 279 -4.33 18.18 -7.01
C ARG A 279 -3.71 18.95 -5.85
N ASP A 280 -4.53 19.41 -4.92
CA ASP A 280 -4.16 20.19 -3.76
C ASP A 280 -4.81 19.61 -2.51
N PRO A 281 -4.09 18.75 -1.76
CA PRO A 281 -4.65 18.07 -0.61
C PRO A 281 -5.16 18.99 0.50
N ALA A 282 -4.39 20.04 0.82
CA ALA A 282 -4.76 20.98 1.89
C ALA A 282 -6.00 21.83 1.51
N LEU A 283 -6.09 22.24 0.25
CA LEU A 283 -7.27 22.93 -0.25
C LEU A 283 -8.49 22.00 -0.26
N TYR A 284 -8.33 20.75 -0.66
CA TYR A 284 -9.40 19.76 -0.60
C TYR A 284 -9.88 19.52 0.82
N PHE A 285 -8.98 19.35 1.78
CA PHE A 285 -9.34 19.25 3.19
C PHE A 285 -10.12 20.49 3.66
N LEU A 286 -9.64 21.69 3.35
CA LEU A 286 -10.27 22.95 3.74
C LEU A 286 -11.70 23.06 3.19
N GLN A 287 -11.89 22.76 1.92
CA GLN A 287 -13.20 22.78 1.26
C GLN A 287 -14.16 21.74 1.83
N ARG A 288 -13.67 20.53 2.15
CA ARG A 288 -14.47 19.50 2.83
C ARG A 288 -14.88 19.96 4.21
N LEU A 289 -13.98 20.51 5.01
CA LEU A 289 -14.29 21.04 6.33
C LEU A 289 -15.32 22.20 6.24
N GLN A 290 -15.20 23.11 5.26
CA GLN A 290 -16.19 24.17 5.04
C GLN A 290 -17.58 23.61 4.71
N THR A 291 -17.66 22.58 3.87
CA THR A 291 -18.93 21.91 3.54
C THR A 291 -19.55 21.31 4.80
N ASP A 292 -18.76 20.64 5.64
CA ASP A 292 -19.24 20.04 6.87
C ASP A 292 -19.65 21.11 7.90
N LEU A 293 -18.87 22.20 8.08
CA LEU A 293 -19.23 23.33 8.94
C LEU A 293 -20.58 23.92 8.53
N THR A 294 -20.81 24.09 7.23
CA THR A 294 -22.09 24.59 6.70
C THR A 294 -23.24 23.64 7.05
N SER A 295 -23.04 22.33 6.94
CA SER A 295 -24.05 21.32 7.29
C SER A 295 -24.40 21.32 8.79
N PHE A 296 -23.45 21.76 9.64
CA PHE A 296 -23.64 21.97 11.07
C PHE A 296 -24.12 23.40 11.43
N ASN A 297 -24.59 24.19 10.46
CA ASN A 297 -25.01 25.57 10.61
C ASN A 297 -23.94 26.50 11.22
N ILE A 298 -22.70 26.34 10.76
CA ILE A 298 -21.57 27.24 11.06
C ILE A 298 -21.16 27.92 9.75
N SER A 299 -21.35 29.23 9.67
CA SER A 299 -20.94 30.01 8.50
C SER A 299 -19.45 30.34 8.57
N VAL A 300 -18.79 30.35 7.41
CA VAL A 300 -17.37 30.73 7.27
C VAL A 300 -17.27 31.94 6.35
N GLY A 301 -16.73 33.04 6.84
CA GLY A 301 -16.56 34.29 6.09
C GLY A 301 -15.46 34.19 5.04
N GLN A 302 -14.27 33.80 5.46
CA GLN A 302 -13.12 33.58 4.59
C GLN A 302 -12.45 32.25 4.91
N ALA A 303 -11.93 31.56 3.89
CA ALA A 303 -11.15 30.34 4.06
C ALA A 303 -9.92 30.36 3.15
N GLN A 304 -8.77 29.98 3.70
CA GLN A 304 -7.51 29.98 2.95
C GLN A 304 -6.56 28.90 3.44
N VAL A 305 -5.75 28.40 2.51
CA VAL A 305 -4.60 27.56 2.85
C VAL A 305 -3.40 28.46 3.08
N GLN A 306 -2.79 28.34 4.26
CA GLN A 306 -1.56 29.02 4.60
C GLN A 306 -0.38 28.12 4.28
N ARG A 307 0.45 28.53 3.33
CA ARG A 307 1.63 27.79 2.87
C ARG A 307 2.89 28.53 3.31
N LEU A 308 3.47 28.07 4.40
CA LEU A 308 4.69 28.63 4.95
C LEU A 308 5.89 27.74 4.61
N ASN A 309 7.04 28.36 4.37
CA ASN A 309 8.31 27.67 4.24
C ASN A 309 8.90 27.25 5.59
N THR A 310 8.25 27.61 6.68
CA THR A 310 8.59 27.23 8.04
C THR A 310 7.33 26.84 8.79
N PRO A 311 7.39 25.85 9.66
CA PRO A 311 6.23 25.40 10.41
C PRO A 311 5.65 26.47 11.31
N VAL A 312 4.33 26.47 11.41
CA VAL A 312 3.64 27.33 12.39
C VAL A 312 4.03 26.89 13.81
N ARG A 313 4.51 27.85 14.58
CA ARG A 313 4.72 27.68 16.02
C ARG A 313 3.42 27.96 16.75
N ILE A 314 2.94 26.95 17.50
CA ILE A 314 1.74 27.09 18.32
C ILE A 314 2.03 28.10 19.42
N SER A 315 1.28 29.23 19.42
CA SER A 315 1.36 30.23 20.48
C SER A 315 0.75 29.69 21.77
N PRO A 316 1.35 29.94 22.94
CA PRO A 316 0.72 29.62 24.24
C PRO A 316 -0.63 30.29 24.47
N GLN A 317 -0.93 31.36 23.73
CA GLN A 317 -2.20 32.08 23.81
C GLN A 317 -3.32 31.41 23.00
N TRP A 318 -3.00 30.51 22.09
CA TRP A 318 -3.99 29.84 21.28
C TRP A 318 -4.63 28.71 22.08
N ARG A 319 -5.94 28.61 21.97
CA ARG A 319 -6.71 27.54 22.62
C ARG A 319 -7.10 26.49 21.58
N GLU A 320 -6.74 25.23 21.82
CA GLU A 320 -7.28 24.13 21.03
C GLU A 320 -8.77 23.98 21.30
N VAL A 321 -9.59 24.11 20.27
CA VAL A 321 -11.07 24.11 20.36
C VAL A 321 -11.70 22.85 19.75
N ALA A 322 -10.97 22.17 18.86
CA ALA A 322 -11.41 20.87 18.34
C ALA A 322 -10.18 20.04 17.93
N PHE A 323 -10.30 18.74 18.00
CA PHE A 323 -9.26 17.84 17.50
C PHE A 323 -9.83 16.45 17.13
N VAL A 324 -9.09 15.76 16.31
CA VAL A 324 -9.26 14.33 16.03
C VAL A 324 -7.91 13.64 16.09
N GLU A 325 -7.91 12.35 16.39
CA GLU A 325 -6.71 11.54 16.45
C GLU A 325 -6.86 10.30 15.56
N SER A 326 -5.76 9.88 14.96
CA SER A 326 -5.68 8.63 14.23
C SER A 326 -5.97 7.41 15.12
N ALA A 327 -6.18 6.25 14.52
CA ALA A 327 -5.99 4.99 15.22
C ALA A 327 -4.53 4.89 15.76
N PRO A 328 -4.25 4.03 16.75
CA PRO A 328 -2.89 3.77 17.20
C PRO A 328 -1.97 3.37 16.02
N LEU A 329 -0.68 3.77 16.09
CA LEU A 329 0.31 3.48 15.05
C LEU A 329 0.35 1.99 14.68
N GLY A 330 0.28 1.09 15.66
CA GLY A 330 0.24 -0.35 15.42
C GLY A 330 -0.88 -0.77 14.46
N ASN A 331 -2.05 -0.12 14.54
CA ASN A 331 -3.18 -0.39 13.64
C ASN A 331 -2.95 0.21 12.25
N LEU A 332 -2.38 1.44 12.17
CA LEU A 332 -2.05 2.08 10.90
C LEU A 332 -1.01 1.27 10.11
N LEU A 333 -0.11 0.58 10.80
CA LEU A 333 0.90 -0.24 10.16
C LEU A 333 0.33 -1.42 9.36
N PHE A 334 -0.91 -1.87 9.61
CA PHE A 334 -1.54 -2.88 8.75
C PHE A 334 -1.79 -2.36 7.34
N GLU A 335 -2.16 -1.10 7.19
CA GLU A 335 -2.26 -0.47 5.87
C GLU A 335 -0.89 -0.41 5.18
N VAL A 336 0.18 -0.08 5.93
CA VAL A 336 1.55 -0.02 5.40
C VAL A 336 2.05 -1.40 4.97
N ASN A 337 1.99 -2.37 5.86
CA ASN A 337 2.65 -3.66 5.69
C ASN A 337 1.72 -4.73 5.09
N GLY A 338 0.51 -4.87 5.63
CA GLY A 338 -0.47 -5.87 5.23
C GLY A 338 -1.06 -5.57 3.85
N ASN A 339 -1.55 -4.34 3.65
CA ASN A 339 -2.14 -3.90 2.38
C ASN A 339 -1.11 -3.28 1.43
N SER A 340 0.11 -3.05 1.90
CA SER A 340 1.20 -2.45 1.11
C SER A 340 0.89 -1.04 0.60
N ASN A 341 0.09 -0.27 1.33
CA ASN A 341 -0.35 1.06 0.95
C ASN A 341 0.83 2.04 0.92
N ASN A 342 1.13 2.60 -0.26
CA ASN A 342 2.24 3.53 -0.45
C ASN A 342 1.98 4.86 0.24
N PHE A 343 0.74 5.37 0.16
CA PHE A 343 0.37 6.62 0.78
C PHE A 343 0.59 6.60 2.30
N TYR A 344 0.08 5.56 2.98
CA TYR A 344 0.30 5.41 4.42
C TYR A 344 1.80 5.32 4.76
N ALA A 345 2.59 4.61 3.96
CA ALA A 345 4.02 4.49 4.20
C ALA A 345 4.74 5.86 4.11
N GLU A 346 4.44 6.65 3.08
CA GLU A 346 5.04 7.98 2.89
C GLU A 346 4.60 8.95 4.00
N MET A 347 3.30 8.98 4.30
CA MET A 347 2.73 9.85 5.32
C MET A 347 3.32 9.54 6.69
N LEU A 348 3.32 8.27 7.11
CA LEU A 348 3.85 7.86 8.41
C LEU A 348 5.36 8.08 8.52
N THR A 349 6.12 7.87 7.42
CA THR A 349 7.56 8.14 7.41
C THR A 349 7.85 9.63 7.66
N ARG A 350 7.12 10.54 7.00
CA ARG A 350 7.28 11.98 7.21
C ARG A 350 6.74 12.44 8.56
N ALA A 351 5.59 11.93 9.00
CA ALA A 351 5.01 12.27 10.31
C ALA A 351 5.94 11.84 11.45
N PHE A 352 6.51 10.64 11.38
CA PHE A 352 7.49 10.15 12.32
C PHE A 352 8.75 11.02 12.35
N ALA A 353 9.33 11.36 11.21
CA ALA A 353 10.52 12.19 11.14
C ALA A 353 10.27 13.60 11.69
N ALA A 354 9.16 14.22 11.33
CA ALA A 354 8.76 15.52 11.82
C ALA A 354 8.50 15.52 13.35
N GLN A 355 7.91 14.44 13.87
CA GLN A 355 7.65 14.30 15.31
C GLN A 355 8.95 14.13 16.11
N LEU A 356 9.95 13.45 15.56
CA LEU A 356 11.18 13.11 16.27
C LEU A 356 12.25 14.20 16.18
N ALA A 357 12.41 14.82 15.01
CA ALA A 357 13.52 15.72 14.71
C ALA A 357 13.09 17.13 14.24
N GLY A 358 11.79 17.38 14.23
CA GLY A 358 11.24 18.66 13.77
C GLY A 358 10.75 18.60 12.31
N THR A 359 9.98 19.58 11.93
CA THR A 359 9.20 19.61 10.69
C THR A 359 10.03 19.88 9.43
N ASP A 360 11.26 20.36 9.60
CA ASP A 360 12.28 20.55 8.56
C ASP A 360 13.29 19.40 8.48
N ALA A 361 13.02 18.31 9.21
CA ALA A 361 13.90 17.16 9.29
C ALA A 361 14.15 16.51 7.91
N ASP A 362 15.40 16.17 7.66
CA ASP A 362 15.78 15.25 6.59
C ASP A 362 15.30 13.84 6.95
N TRP A 363 14.10 13.48 6.52
CA TRP A 363 13.45 12.23 6.90
C TRP A 363 14.31 10.97 6.62
N PRO A 364 15.08 10.86 5.53
CA PRO A 364 15.98 9.71 5.33
C PRO A 364 17.02 9.59 6.45
N ALA A 365 17.63 10.71 6.84
CA ALA A 365 18.62 10.73 7.93
C ALA A 365 18.00 10.34 9.27
N VAL A 366 16.77 10.78 9.56
CA VAL A 366 16.03 10.40 10.78
C VAL A 366 15.75 8.90 10.80
N VAL A 367 15.25 8.35 9.70
CA VAL A 367 15.02 6.90 9.57
C VAL A 367 16.32 6.12 9.73
N GLN A 368 17.40 6.57 9.07
CA GLN A 368 18.72 5.93 9.16
C GLN A 368 19.26 5.93 10.60
N ALA A 369 19.14 7.05 11.32
CA ALA A 369 19.55 7.14 12.73
C ALA A 369 18.76 6.17 13.62
N SER A 370 17.45 6.05 13.40
CA SER A 370 16.57 5.12 14.13
C SER A 370 16.89 3.66 13.82
N LEU A 371 17.16 3.33 12.56
CA LEU A 371 17.60 1.99 12.17
C LEU A 371 18.98 1.66 12.74
N GLY A 372 19.87 2.63 12.85
CA GLY A 372 21.17 2.48 13.52
C GLY A 372 21.03 2.10 15.00
N LYS A 373 20.06 2.69 15.74
CA LYS A 373 19.74 2.30 17.13
C LYS A 373 19.22 0.84 17.21
N LEU A 374 18.58 0.36 16.15
CA LEU A 374 18.15 -1.04 16.04
C LEU A 374 19.28 -2.00 15.61
N GLY A 375 20.49 -1.48 15.36
CA GLY A 375 21.65 -2.26 14.96
C GLY A 375 21.71 -2.65 13.49
N ILE A 376 20.96 -1.95 12.61
CA ILE A 376 20.99 -2.19 11.18
C ILE A 376 22.11 -1.35 10.55
N ASP A 377 23.00 -2.01 9.80
CA ASP A 377 24.13 -1.37 9.12
C ASP A 377 23.64 -0.36 8.07
N PRO A 378 23.99 0.94 8.18
CA PRO A 378 23.56 1.96 7.23
C PRO A 378 24.08 1.75 5.80
N THR A 379 25.13 0.93 5.61
CA THR A 379 25.65 0.60 4.27
C THR A 379 24.86 -0.50 3.57
N SER A 380 23.99 -1.20 4.30
CA SER A 380 23.20 -2.33 3.82
C SER A 380 21.86 -1.95 3.18
N TYR A 381 21.53 -0.65 3.13
CA TYR A 381 20.35 -0.11 2.46
C TYR A 381 20.52 1.33 2.02
N GLN A 382 19.67 1.79 1.11
CA GLN A 382 19.54 3.18 0.66
C GLN A 382 18.06 3.53 0.54
N LEU A 383 17.62 4.58 1.24
CA LEU A 383 16.24 5.05 1.24
C LEU A 383 16.09 6.28 0.35
N VAL A 384 15.14 6.25 -0.55
CA VAL A 384 14.79 7.34 -1.47
C VAL A 384 13.33 7.77 -1.26
N ASP A 385 12.48 6.81 -0.86
CA ASP A 385 11.12 7.04 -0.40
C ASP A 385 10.79 6.09 0.76
N GLY A 386 9.66 6.33 1.43
CA GLY A 386 9.21 5.52 2.55
C GLY A 386 8.48 4.24 2.14
N SER A 387 8.07 4.13 0.89
CA SER A 387 7.18 3.08 0.40
C SER A 387 7.89 1.97 -0.40
N GLY A 388 9.06 2.26 -0.97
CA GLY A 388 9.76 1.38 -1.90
C GLY A 388 9.23 1.45 -3.33
N LEU A 389 8.48 2.48 -3.68
CA LEU A 389 7.98 2.71 -5.04
C LEU A 389 9.12 3.18 -5.96
N ALA A 390 9.98 4.08 -5.47
CA ALA A 390 11.13 4.58 -6.21
C ALA A 390 12.13 3.43 -6.48
N ARG A 391 12.49 3.26 -7.77
CA ARG A 391 13.43 2.21 -8.20
C ARG A 391 14.87 2.44 -7.74
N ASN A 392 15.15 3.60 -7.16
CA ASN A 392 16.47 3.95 -6.60
C ASN A 392 16.64 3.49 -5.14
N ASN A 393 15.59 3.02 -4.48
CA ASN A 393 15.73 2.34 -3.19
C ASN A 393 16.58 1.07 -3.33
N ARG A 394 17.39 0.80 -2.32
CA ARG A 394 18.20 -0.41 -2.23
C ARG A 394 18.08 -1.00 -0.83
N ALA A 395 18.10 -2.32 -0.75
CA ALA A 395 18.31 -3.05 0.49
C ALA A 395 18.92 -4.42 0.20
N SER A 396 19.69 -4.92 1.13
CA SER A 396 20.16 -6.30 1.14
C SER A 396 19.15 -7.18 1.89
N SER A 397 19.15 -8.49 1.62
CA SER A 397 18.39 -9.43 2.42
C SER A 397 18.89 -9.46 3.88
N LEU A 398 20.16 -9.17 4.11
CA LEU A 398 20.74 -9.01 5.45
C LEU A 398 20.07 -7.87 6.23
N ALA A 399 19.95 -6.66 5.65
CA ALA A 399 19.31 -5.53 6.30
C ALA A 399 17.87 -5.85 6.71
N LEU A 400 17.10 -6.50 5.83
CA LEU A 400 15.72 -6.86 6.09
C LEU A 400 15.59 -7.91 7.20
N VAL A 401 16.47 -8.94 7.20
CA VAL A 401 16.49 -9.95 8.27
C VAL A 401 16.91 -9.34 9.60
N GLN A 402 17.94 -8.49 9.64
CA GLN A 402 18.37 -7.78 10.85
C GLN A 402 17.23 -6.91 11.40
N THR A 403 16.49 -6.21 10.55
CA THR A 403 15.32 -5.42 10.96
C THR A 403 14.24 -6.30 11.60
N LEU A 404 13.89 -7.41 10.96
CA LEU A 404 12.92 -8.36 11.49
C LEU A 404 13.38 -8.96 12.81
N GLN A 405 14.66 -9.34 12.95
CA GLN A 405 15.21 -9.87 14.21
C GLN A 405 15.20 -8.82 15.31
N SER A 406 15.54 -7.57 15.00
CA SER A 406 15.51 -6.48 15.99
C SER A 406 14.08 -6.25 16.47
N MET A 407 13.12 -6.22 15.56
CA MET A 407 11.70 -6.10 15.91
C MET A 407 11.19 -7.29 16.73
N ALA A 408 11.66 -8.51 16.47
CA ALA A 408 11.28 -9.69 17.26
C ALA A 408 11.71 -9.59 18.74
N ARG A 409 12.70 -8.78 19.05
CA ARG A 409 13.15 -8.47 20.41
C ARG A 409 12.53 -7.22 21.03
N SER A 410 11.73 -6.47 20.23
CA SER A 410 11.08 -5.24 20.66
C SER A 410 9.85 -5.53 21.53
N ARG A 411 9.52 -4.60 22.44
CA ARG A 411 8.26 -4.59 23.19
C ARG A 411 7.02 -4.51 22.29
N ASP A 412 7.16 -3.91 21.09
CA ASP A 412 6.09 -3.73 20.10
C ASP A 412 6.06 -4.84 19.04
N PHE A 413 6.75 -5.97 19.29
CA PHE A 413 6.85 -7.07 18.33
C PHE A 413 5.50 -7.56 17.82
N LEU A 414 4.54 -7.77 18.70
CA LEU A 414 3.23 -8.30 18.28
C LEU A 414 2.51 -7.33 17.35
N ALA A 415 2.53 -6.03 17.67
CA ALA A 415 1.92 -5.02 16.82
C ALA A 415 2.61 -4.94 15.44
N PHE A 416 3.95 -5.03 15.41
CA PHE A 416 4.70 -5.04 14.16
C PHE A 416 4.44 -6.32 13.35
N ARG A 417 4.52 -7.51 13.97
CA ARG A 417 4.26 -8.79 13.30
C ARG A 417 2.84 -8.84 12.74
N ASP A 418 1.84 -8.46 13.53
CA ASP A 418 0.43 -8.55 13.15
C ASP A 418 0.03 -7.50 12.10
N SER A 419 0.90 -6.51 11.86
CA SER A 419 0.77 -5.59 10.72
C SER A 419 1.13 -6.24 9.38
N LEU A 420 1.83 -7.36 9.36
CA LEU A 420 2.24 -8.07 8.14
C LEU A 420 1.08 -8.88 7.54
N SER A 421 1.20 -9.18 6.25
CA SER A 421 0.27 -10.12 5.58
C SER A 421 0.48 -11.54 6.09
N VAL A 422 -0.62 -12.29 6.25
CA VAL A 422 -0.58 -13.71 6.64
C VAL A 422 -0.82 -14.58 5.40
N ALA A 423 0.09 -15.53 5.15
CA ALA A 423 0.01 -16.43 4.01
C ALA A 423 -1.32 -17.20 3.97
N GLY A 424 -2.00 -17.15 2.83
CA GLY A 424 -3.29 -17.81 2.59
C GLY A 424 -4.48 -17.21 3.36
N VAL A 425 -4.28 -16.10 4.13
CA VAL A 425 -5.30 -15.55 5.05
C VAL A 425 -5.59 -14.07 4.79
N SER A 426 -4.57 -13.19 4.84
CA SER A 426 -4.81 -11.74 4.83
C SER A 426 -3.82 -10.97 3.94
N GLY A 427 -4.17 -9.70 3.68
CA GLY A 427 -3.32 -8.74 2.99
C GLY A 427 -2.88 -9.20 1.60
N THR A 428 -1.68 -8.84 1.21
CA THR A 428 -1.09 -9.18 -0.11
C THR A 428 -0.75 -10.66 -0.26
N LEU A 429 -0.75 -11.44 0.83
CA LEU A 429 -0.53 -12.90 0.82
C LEU A 429 -1.83 -13.71 0.88
N ARG A 430 -3.01 -13.08 0.93
CA ARG A 430 -4.33 -13.76 1.05
C ARG A 430 -4.52 -14.91 0.07
N ASN A 431 -4.04 -14.76 -1.15
CA ASN A 431 -4.20 -15.74 -2.23
C ASN A 431 -2.90 -16.48 -2.58
N ARG A 432 -1.87 -16.39 -1.72
CA ARG A 432 -0.57 -17.02 -1.93
C ARG A 432 -0.30 -18.07 -0.85
N LEU A 433 0.48 -19.09 -1.18
CA LEU A 433 0.92 -20.16 -0.26
C LEU A 433 -0.25 -20.91 0.41
N ARG A 434 -1.43 -20.93 -0.23
CA ARG A 434 -2.57 -21.74 0.20
C ARG A 434 -2.27 -23.24 0.05
N ASN A 435 -2.82 -24.04 0.95
CA ASN A 435 -2.61 -25.49 1.00
C ASN A 435 -1.13 -25.89 1.13
N THR A 436 -0.32 -25.04 1.78
CA THR A 436 1.07 -25.31 2.15
C THR A 436 1.25 -25.17 3.66
N GLN A 437 2.38 -25.60 4.21
CA GLN A 437 2.69 -25.40 5.63
C GLN A 437 2.84 -23.93 6.02
N ALA A 438 3.03 -23.02 5.06
CA ALA A 438 3.10 -21.59 5.28
C ALA A 438 1.71 -20.96 5.54
N GLN A 439 0.61 -21.60 5.11
CA GLN A 439 -0.72 -21.05 5.31
C GLN A 439 -1.02 -20.87 6.80
N GLY A 440 -1.34 -19.63 7.21
CA GLY A 440 -1.60 -19.29 8.61
C GLY A 440 -0.37 -19.24 9.51
N ASN A 441 0.81 -19.67 9.02
CA ASN A 441 2.05 -19.80 9.80
C ASN A 441 3.17 -18.86 9.33
N LEU A 442 2.93 -18.07 8.28
CA LEU A 442 3.89 -17.10 7.77
C LEU A 442 3.28 -15.70 7.78
N TRP A 443 3.99 -14.77 8.42
CA TRP A 443 3.75 -13.34 8.43
C TRP A 443 4.80 -12.67 7.57
N GLY A 444 4.41 -12.00 6.47
CA GLY A 444 5.39 -11.47 5.53
C GLY A 444 4.96 -10.18 4.83
N LYS A 445 5.99 -9.41 4.46
CA LYS A 445 5.87 -8.24 3.59
C LYS A 445 6.26 -8.60 2.18
N THR A 446 5.37 -8.35 1.23
CA THR A 446 5.63 -8.53 -0.20
C THR A 446 6.16 -7.26 -0.83
N GLY A 447 6.94 -7.39 -1.91
CA GLY A 447 7.30 -6.31 -2.80
C GLY A 447 7.16 -6.75 -4.26
N THR A 448 6.71 -5.86 -5.13
CA THR A 448 6.61 -6.15 -6.57
C THR A 448 6.73 -4.85 -7.37
N LEU A 449 7.67 -4.84 -8.31
CA LEU A 449 7.78 -3.88 -9.40
C LEU A 449 8.09 -4.66 -10.69
N ARG A 450 8.06 -4.02 -11.84
CA ARG A 450 8.41 -4.69 -13.10
C ARG A 450 9.84 -5.25 -13.03
N GLY A 451 9.99 -6.58 -13.21
CA GLY A 451 11.26 -7.30 -13.13
C GLY A 451 11.83 -7.47 -11.72
N VAL A 452 11.03 -7.17 -10.69
CA VAL A 452 11.41 -7.23 -9.27
C VAL A 452 10.31 -7.89 -8.47
N ALA A 453 10.69 -8.82 -7.58
CA ALA A 453 9.80 -9.31 -6.54
C ALA A 453 10.58 -9.56 -5.24
N SER A 454 9.89 -9.46 -4.11
CA SER A 454 10.46 -9.73 -2.80
C SER A 454 9.41 -10.26 -1.82
N LEU A 455 9.90 -11.00 -0.81
CA LEU A 455 9.12 -11.46 0.34
C LEU A 455 10.06 -11.63 1.52
N SER A 456 9.75 -10.96 2.62
CA SER A 456 10.52 -11.05 3.87
C SER A 456 9.57 -11.16 5.06
N GLY A 457 9.94 -11.90 6.09
CA GLY A 457 9.06 -12.06 7.23
C GLY A 457 9.47 -13.17 8.19
N TYR A 458 8.49 -13.62 8.97
CA TYR A 458 8.59 -14.67 9.97
C TYR A 458 7.84 -15.91 9.52
N PHE A 459 8.42 -17.08 9.76
CA PHE A 459 7.76 -18.36 9.48
C PHE A 459 7.84 -19.28 10.70
N TYR A 460 6.69 -19.60 11.28
CA TYR A 460 6.54 -20.51 12.39
C TYR A 460 6.20 -21.90 11.87
N SER A 461 7.24 -22.62 11.43
CA SER A 461 7.05 -23.98 10.93
C SER A 461 6.61 -24.92 12.07
N PRO A 462 5.59 -25.78 11.86
CA PRO A 462 5.18 -26.76 12.85
C PRO A 462 6.26 -27.80 13.18
N SER A 463 7.23 -28.02 12.28
CA SER A 463 8.21 -29.10 12.35
C SER A 463 9.64 -28.63 12.57
N TYR A 464 9.86 -27.31 12.67
CA TYR A 464 11.19 -26.73 12.85
C TYR A 464 11.14 -25.47 13.71
N ASP A 465 12.31 -24.96 14.10
CA ASP A 465 12.40 -23.69 14.84
C ASP A 465 11.81 -22.53 14.04
N PRO A 466 11.25 -21.51 14.71
CA PRO A 466 10.80 -20.31 14.02
C PRO A 466 11.90 -19.69 13.18
N LEU A 467 11.56 -19.28 11.95
CA LEU A 467 12.48 -18.71 10.98
C LEU A 467 12.20 -17.24 10.76
N VAL A 468 13.26 -16.51 10.45
CA VAL A 468 13.22 -15.18 9.85
C VAL A 468 13.91 -15.25 8.50
N PHE A 469 13.32 -14.63 7.48
CA PHE A 469 13.85 -14.75 6.13
C PHE A 469 13.61 -13.50 5.28
N SER A 470 14.44 -13.33 4.27
CA SER A 470 14.27 -12.36 3.19
C SER A 470 14.68 -12.99 1.86
N VAL A 471 13.83 -12.83 0.85
CA VAL A 471 14.06 -13.24 -0.54
C VAL A 471 13.80 -12.04 -1.43
N ILE A 472 14.80 -11.60 -2.20
CA ILE A 472 14.72 -10.53 -3.17
C ILE A 472 15.18 -11.07 -4.53
N VAL A 473 14.41 -10.80 -5.58
CA VAL A 473 14.77 -11.12 -6.97
C VAL A 473 14.64 -9.90 -7.86
N ASN A 474 15.68 -9.66 -8.66
CA ASN A 474 15.81 -8.49 -9.55
C ASN A 474 16.21 -8.90 -10.97
N ASN A 475 16.18 -7.93 -11.88
CA ASN A 475 16.66 -8.04 -13.26
C ASN A 475 16.07 -9.21 -14.05
N SER A 476 14.80 -9.53 -13.77
CA SER A 476 14.09 -10.63 -14.43
C SER A 476 13.29 -10.15 -15.64
N GLN A 477 13.29 -10.96 -16.69
CA GLN A 477 12.43 -10.80 -17.87
C GLN A 477 11.05 -11.45 -17.68
N LEU A 478 10.87 -12.19 -16.58
CA LEU A 478 9.59 -12.84 -16.25
C LEU A 478 8.56 -11.81 -15.79
N ASP A 479 7.29 -12.16 -15.99
CA ASP A 479 6.20 -11.38 -15.43
C ASP A 479 6.16 -11.47 -13.89
N SER A 480 5.44 -10.54 -13.28
CA SER A 480 5.37 -10.45 -11.82
C SER A 480 4.71 -11.66 -11.15
N ALA A 481 3.83 -12.40 -11.85
CA ALA A 481 3.18 -13.58 -11.29
C ALA A 481 4.17 -14.74 -11.22
N SER A 482 4.93 -14.97 -12.29
CA SER A 482 6.00 -15.99 -12.35
C SER A 482 7.09 -15.74 -11.30
N LEU A 483 7.49 -14.48 -11.09
CA LEU A 483 8.47 -14.13 -10.05
C LEU A 483 7.94 -14.39 -8.63
N ARG A 484 6.69 -14.03 -8.36
CA ARG A 484 6.05 -14.33 -7.06
C ARG A 484 5.96 -15.83 -6.83
N GLN A 485 5.62 -16.61 -7.86
CA GLN A 485 5.57 -18.07 -7.78
C GLN A 485 6.96 -18.67 -7.48
N ALA A 486 8.03 -18.15 -8.09
CA ALA A 486 9.39 -18.60 -7.80
C ALA A 486 9.78 -18.35 -6.33
N ILE A 487 9.44 -17.18 -5.78
CA ILE A 487 9.65 -16.89 -4.35
C ILE A 487 8.81 -17.85 -3.48
N ASP A 488 7.55 -18.14 -3.86
CA ASP A 488 6.70 -19.07 -3.12
C ASP A 488 7.31 -20.47 -3.10
N GLN A 489 7.96 -20.91 -4.19
CA GLN A 489 8.68 -22.19 -4.21
C GLN A 489 9.86 -22.21 -3.24
N VAL A 490 10.61 -21.11 -3.06
CA VAL A 490 11.65 -21.01 -2.03
C VAL A 490 11.03 -21.16 -0.63
N VAL A 491 9.93 -20.43 -0.33
CA VAL A 491 9.24 -20.51 0.96
C VAL A 491 8.67 -21.89 1.24
N ILE A 492 8.18 -22.61 0.22
CA ILE A 492 7.70 -23.99 0.36
C ILE A 492 8.84 -24.92 0.82
N GLN A 493 10.11 -24.69 0.36
CA GLN A 493 11.24 -25.47 0.88
C GLN A 493 11.46 -25.24 2.39
N LEU A 494 11.30 -24.00 2.85
CA LEU A 494 11.41 -23.68 4.29
C LEU A 494 10.35 -24.41 5.11
N GLY A 495 9.12 -24.53 4.58
CA GLY A 495 8.04 -25.26 5.23
C GLY A 495 8.28 -26.77 5.37
N ARG A 496 9.16 -27.35 4.52
CA ARG A 496 9.51 -28.76 4.55
C ARG A 496 10.54 -29.12 5.62
N LEU A 497 11.20 -28.12 6.25
CA LEU A 497 12.22 -28.36 7.25
C LEU A 497 11.66 -29.12 8.44
N GLN A 498 12.41 -30.14 8.87
CA GLN A 498 12.19 -30.88 10.10
C GLN A 498 13.50 -31.13 10.84
N ARG A 499 13.40 -31.43 12.13
CA ARG A 499 14.53 -31.90 12.92
C ARG A 499 14.79 -33.37 12.54
N CYS A 500 16.02 -33.68 12.13
CA CYS A 500 16.48 -35.03 11.81
C CYS A 500 17.44 -35.56 12.89
#